data_b206053452a4814c94e7833d2f89ea77
#
_entry.id   b206053452a4814c94e7833d2f89ea77
#
_cell.length_a   1.000
_cell.length_b   1.000
_cell.length_c   1.000
_cell.angle_alpha   90.00
_cell.angle_beta   90.00
_cell.angle_gamma   90.00
#
_symmetry.space_group_name_H-M   'P 1'
#
loop_
_entity.id
_entity.type
_entity.pdbx_description
1 polymer ?
#
loop_
_entity_poly.entity_id
_entity_poly.type
_entity_poly.pdbx_seq_one_letter_code
_entity_poly.pdbx_strand_id
1 'polypeptide(L)'
;FPDGDTHVLLGLSAPGQSWAEARIGGVRKFMEEYKAANPNKKVTWDTIDSGLDTSVTGQRICAYVQGHPETTAYFDAGFWGAGAGNCLRDLGYKPNELLMGMFDLVDIVMDEMDEGYVHLTIDQQPYLQGYLPILQMYLMKEFGLSAWDVNTGKAFVYPSDVADVRKYLSLI
;
A
#
# COMPACT_ATOMS: atom_id res chain seq x y z
N PHE A 1 4.40 11.32 -9.30
CA PHE A 1 5.71 11.64 -8.70
C PHE A 1 6.01 13.11 -8.87
N PRO A 2 6.74 13.74 -7.92
CA PRO A 2 7.17 15.12 -8.05
C PRO A 2 8.06 15.34 -9.27
N ASP A 3 8.18 16.61 -9.68
CA ASP A 3 9.13 16.98 -10.75
C ASP A 3 10.56 16.73 -10.30
N GLY A 4 11.39 16.15 -11.18
CA GLY A 4 12.79 15.85 -10.92
C GLY A 4 13.10 14.35 -10.89
N ASP A 5 14.26 14.03 -10.34
CA ASP A 5 14.73 12.66 -10.16
C ASP A 5 13.83 11.91 -9.16
N THR A 6 13.64 10.62 -9.39
CA THR A 6 12.75 9.78 -8.57
C THR A 6 13.51 8.57 -8.10
N HIS A 7 13.57 8.39 -6.78
CA HIS A 7 14.07 7.17 -6.15
C HIS A 7 12.97 6.56 -5.27
N VAL A 8 12.64 5.30 -5.48
CA VAL A 8 11.54 4.62 -4.80
C VAL A 8 12.04 3.43 -4.00
N LEU A 9 11.67 3.35 -2.74
CA LEU A 9 11.89 2.17 -1.92
C LEU A 9 10.68 1.24 -2.01
N LEU A 10 10.90 -0.03 -2.29
CA LEU A 10 9.87 -1.06 -2.37
C LEU A 10 9.99 -2.02 -1.19
N GLY A 11 8.95 -2.13 -0.38
CA GLY A 11 8.87 -3.03 0.75
C GLY A 11 8.26 -4.37 0.35
N LEU A 12 9.08 -5.40 0.22
CA LEU A 12 8.64 -6.78 -0.01
C LEU A 12 8.43 -7.44 1.34
N SER A 13 7.22 -7.30 1.90
CA SER A 13 6.90 -7.70 3.28
C SER A 13 7.10 -9.19 3.57
N ALA A 14 6.90 -10.05 2.56
CA ALA A 14 7.03 -11.50 2.68
C ALA A 14 7.71 -12.10 1.44
N PRO A 15 9.05 -12.06 1.36
CA PRO A 15 9.79 -12.62 0.23
C PRO A 15 9.42 -14.07 -0.05
N GLY A 16 9.20 -14.38 -1.34
CA GLY A 16 8.80 -15.71 -1.81
C GLY A 16 7.30 -16.02 -1.69
N GLN A 17 6.51 -15.16 -1.06
CA GLN A 17 5.05 -15.31 -1.05
C GLN A 17 4.45 -14.68 -2.32
N SER A 18 3.63 -15.47 -3.03
CA SER A 18 3.08 -15.08 -4.35
C SER A 18 2.32 -13.75 -4.34
N TRP A 19 1.58 -13.46 -3.27
CA TRP A 19 0.83 -12.21 -3.13
C TRP A 19 1.76 -11.00 -3.00
N ALA A 20 2.84 -11.11 -2.20
CA ALA A 20 3.79 -10.02 -1.99
C ALA A 20 4.62 -9.75 -3.25
N GLU A 21 5.10 -10.83 -3.89
CA GLU A 21 5.85 -10.75 -5.15
C GLU A 21 4.99 -10.15 -6.26
N ALA A 22 3.71 -10.53 -6.38
CA ALA A 22 2.80 -9.99 -7.38
C ALA A 22 2.54 -8.48 -7.18
N ARG A 23 2.34 -8.03 -5.93
CA ARG A 23 2.10 -6.62 -5.62
C ARG A 23 3.32 -5.77 -5.93
N ILE A 24 4.48 -6.14 -5.42
CA ILE A 24 5.74 -5.41 -5.70
C ILE A 24 6.16 -5.54 -7.16
N GLY A 25 5.91 -6.70 -7.80
CA GLY A 25 6.11 -6.89 -9.23
C GLY A 25 5.31 -5.91 -10.08
N GLY A 26 4.06 -5.62 -9.69
CA GLY A 26 3.24 -4.59 -10.32
C GLY A 26 3.86 -3.19 -10.23
N VAL A 27 4.36 -2.83 -9.05
CA VAL A 27 5.05 -1.53 -8.85
C VAL A 27 6.35 -1.48 -9.66
N ARG A 28 7.16 -2.53 -9.66
CA ARG A 28 8.40 -2.60 -10.48
C ARG A 28 8.10 -2.40 -11.97
N LYS A 29 7.08 -3.09 -12.48
CA LYS A 29 6.65 -2.93 -13.87
C LYS A 29 6.29 -1.47 -14.18
N PHE A 30 5.50 -0.85 -13.31
CA PHE A 30 5.18 0.58 -13.46
C PHE A 30 6.44 1.46 -13.46
N MET A 31 7.40 1.19 -12.55
CA MET A 31 8.65 1.96 -12.50
C MET A 31 9.49 1.81 -13.77
N GLU A 32 9.53 0.62 -14.38
CA GLU A 32 10.18 0.38 -15.66
C GLU A 32 9.51 1.17 -16.79
N GLU A 33 8.17 1.13 -16.87
CA GLU A 33 7.38 1.90 -17.83
C GLU A 33 7.56 3.42 -17.64
N TYR A 34 7.52 3.89 -16.38
CA TYR A 34 7.71 5.29 -16.03
C TYR A 34 9.11 5.78 -16.41
N LYS A 35 10.16 4.98 -16.14
CA LYS A 35 11.54 5.27 -16.54
C LYS A 35 11.68 5.37 -18.06
N ALA A 36 11.08 4.44 -18.80
CA ALA A 36 11.10 4.45 -20.26
C ALA A 36 10.39 5.69 -20.84
N ALA A 37 9.27 6.11 -20.22
CA ALA A 37 8.51 7.28 -20.63
C ALA A 37 9.18 8.63 -20.25
N ASN A 38 10.14 8.62 -19.33
CA ASN A 38 10.81 9.81 -18.82
C ASN A 38 12.36 9.73 -18.97
N PRO A 39 12.90 9.65 -20.20
CA PRO A 39 14.33 9.39 -20.43
C PRO A 39 15.25 10.49 -19.89
N ASN A 40 14.72 11.67 -19.61
CA ASN A 40 15.46 12.82 -19.07
C ASN A 40 15.46 12.87 -17.54
N LYS A 41 14.77 11.94 -16.86
CA LYS A 41 14.73 11.83 -15.40
C LYS A 41 15.57 10.63 -14.94
N LYS A 42 16.29 10.78 -13.84
CA LYS A 42 16.90 9.64 -13.16
C LYS A 42 15.80 8.94 -12.35
N VAL A 43 15.38 7.78 -12.83
CA VAL A 43 14.38 6.93 -12.15
C VAL A 43 15.05 5.66 -11.67
N THR A 44 15.06 5.45 -10.35
CA THR A 44 15.70 4.31 -9.69
C THR A 44 14.79 3.76 -8.59
N TRP A 45 14.98 2.52 -8.21
CA TRP A 45 14.30 1.91 -7.07
C TRP A 45 15.16 0.81 -6.45
N ASP A 46 14.96 0.60 -5.16
CA ASP A 46 15.51 -0.52 -4.41
C ASP A 46 14.37 -1.35 -3.82
N THR A 47 14.67 -2.58 -3.48
CA THR A 47 13.72 -3.48 -2.80
C THR A 47 14.34 -4.02 -1.54
N ILE A 48 13.62 -3.91 -0.43
CA ILE A 48 14.03 -4.49 0.85
C ILE A 48 13.02 -5.54 1.32
N ASP A 49 13.48 -6.50 2.09
CA ASP A 49 12.61 -7.29 2.96
C ASP A 49 12.12 -6.36 4.08
N SER A 50 10.89 -5.88 3.99
CA SER A 50 10.33 -4.95 4.97
C SER A 50 9.79 -5.65 6.23
N GLY A 51 9.45 -6.95 6.13
CA GLY A 51 8.90 -7.73 7.24
C GLY A 51 7.39 -7.62 7.41
N LEU A 52 6.87 -8.33 8.42
CA LEU A 52 5.44 -8.46 8.73
C LEU A 52 5.09 -7.90 10.13
N ASP A 53 5.86 -6.94 10.60
CA ASP A 53 5.66 -6.25 11.87
C ASP A 53 5.82 -4.74 11.66
N THR A 54 4.85 -3.95 12.11
CA THR A 54 4.80 -2.50 11.87
C THR A 54 6.01 -1.77 12.46
N SER A 55 6.47 -2.16 13.66
CA SER A 55 7.62 -1.53 14.31
C SER A 55 8.92 -1.84 13.56
N VAL A 56 9.12 -3.11 13.20
CA VAL A 56 10.31 -3.54 12.45
C VAL A 56 10.34 -2.92 11.07
N THR A 57 9.21 -2.93 10.36
CA THR A 57 9.10 -2.31 9.04
C THR A 57 9.38 -0.81 9.10
N GLY A 58 8.78 -0.11 10.07
CA GLY A 58 9.04 1.31 10.28
C GLY A 58 10.51 1.61 10.50
N GLN A 59 11.18 0.85 11.37
CA GLN A 59 12.63 1.01 11.62
C GLN A 59 13.48 0.77 10.36
N ARG A 60 13.15 -0.25 9.54
CA ARG A 60 13.85 -0.54 8.29
C ARG A 60 13.68 0.58 7.27
N ILE A 61 12.48 1.13 7.13
CA ILE A 61 12.21 2.27 6.26
C ILE A 61 13.04 3.48 6.71
N CYS A 62 12.97 3.83 7.99
CA CYS A 62 13.67 4.99 8.52
C CYS A 62 15.19 4.86 8.43
N ALA A 63 15.74 3.69 8.72
CA ALA A 63 17.18 3.43 8.51
C ALA A 63 17.58 3.58 7.04
N TYR A 64 16.71 3.14 6.11
CA TYR A 64 16.96 3.28 4.68
C TYR A 64 16.98 4.75 4.26
N VAL A 65 15.94 5.52 4.56
CA VAL A 65 15.82 6.92 4.13
C VAL A 65 16.87 7.83 4.75
N GLN A 66 17.39 7.49 5.93
CA GLN A 66 18.55 8.19 6.51
C GLN A 66 19.83 8.02 5.66
N GLY A 67 20.03 6.83 5.09
CA GLY A 67 21.15 6.55 4.19
C GLY A 67 20.91 6.98 2.75
N HIS A 68 19.66 7.23 2.37
CA HIS A 68 19.19 7.54 1.02
C HIS A 68 18.23 8.74 1.02
N PRO A 69 18.74 9.96 1.32
CA PRO A 69 17.90 11.15 1.41
C PRO A 69 17.24 11.55 0.07
N GLU A 70 17.67 10.97 -1.04
CA GLU A 70 17.06 11.11 -2.35
C GLU A 70 15.74 10.30 -2.50
N THR A 71 15.35 9.50 -1.50
CA THR A 71 14.14 8.69 -1.57
C THR A 71 12.89 9.56 -1.58
N THR A 72 12.11 9.45 -2.65
CA THR A 72 10.90 10.27 -2.86
C THR A 72 9.61 9.52 -2.53
N ALA A 73 9.63 8.19 -2.56
CA ALA A 73 8.45 7.38 -2.28
C ALA A 73 8.79 6.00 -1.71
N TYR A 74 7.82 5.43 -1.01
CA TYR A 74 7.82 4.07 -0.50
C TYR A 74 6.54 3.35 -0.87
N PHE A 75 6.64 2.10 -1.34
CA PHE A 75 5.48 1.23 -1.54
C PHE A 75 5.66 -0.07 -0.79
N ASP A 76 4.66 -0.44 0.04
CA ASP A 76 4.63 -1.70 0.78
C ASP A 76 3.76 -2.75 0.07
N ALA A 77 4.14 -4.01 0.18
CA ALA A 77 3.28 -5.12 -0.23
C ALA A 77 2.08 -5.34 0.71
N GLY A 78 2.08 -4.75 1.90
CA GLY A 78 1.01 -4.78 2.90
C GLY A 78 0.78 -3.43 3.54
N PHE A 79 0.43 -3.41 4.83
CA PHE A 79 0.15 -2.20 5.61
C PHE A 79 1.26 -1.83 6.62
N TRP A 80 2.25 -2.70 6.78
CA TRP A 80 3.24 -2.57 7.87
C TRP A 80 4.10 -1.32 7.75
N GLY A 81 4.24 -0.77 6.54
CA GLY A 81 4.95 0.48 6.29
C GLY A 81 4.38 1.69 7.03
N ALA A 82 3.09 1.65 7.43
CA ALA A 82 2.49 2.71 8.26
C ALA A 82 3.21 2.91 9.60
N GLY A 83 3.91 1.88 10.10
CA GLY A 83 4.75 2.00 11.30
C GLY A 83 5.92 2.98 11.18
N ALA A 84 6.22 3.48 9.98
CA ALA A 84 7.27 4.48 9.77
C ALA A 84 6.87 5.89 10.22
N GLY A 85 5.59 6.20 10.40
CA GLY A 85 5.12 7.57 10.66
C GLY A 85 5.84 8.24 11.84
N ASN A 86 5.94 7.57 12.99
CA ASN A 86 6.61 8.13 14.16
C ASN A 86 8.10 8.43 13.90
N CYS A 87 8.84 7.48 13.36
CA CYS A 87 10.26 7.68 13.12
C CYS A 87 10.54 8.68 11.98
N LEU A 88 9.66 8.80 10.99
CA LEU A 88 9.77 9.85 9.97
C LEU A 88 9.60 11.24 10.61
N ARG A 89 8.64 11.40 11.52
CA ARG A 89 8.48 12.63 12.32
C ARG A 89 9.75 12.94 13.13
N ASP A 90 10.32 11.95 13.80
CA ASP A 90 11.56 12.09 14.59
C ASP A 90 12.77 12.47 13.73
N LEU A 91 12.81 12.02 12.48
CA LEU A 91 13.82 12.37 11.47
C LEU A 91 13.60 13.75 10.85
N GLY A 92 12.48 14.42 11.18
CA GLY A 92 12.15 15.76 10.69
C GLY A 92 11.40 15.80 9.37
N TYR A 93 11.00 14.64 8.82
CA TYR A 93 10.11 14.60 7.66
C TYR A 93 8.77 15.24 7.99
N LYS A 94 8.31 16.09 7.12
CA LYS A 94 6.98 16.70 7.21
C LYS A 94 5.96 15.91 6.39
N PRO A 95 4.66 16.09 6.66
CA PRO A 95 3.61 15.53 5.81
C PRO A 95 3.88 15.80 4.32
N ASN A 96 3.68 14.80 3.49
CA ASN A 96 3.87 14.81 2.03
C ASN A 96 5.33 14.93 1.52
N GLU A 97 6.34 14.85 2.37
CA GLU A 97 7.75 14.85 1.91
C GLU A 97 8.19 13.48 1.39
N LEU A 98 7.75 12.38 2.02
CA LEU A 98 7.91 11.02 1.52
C LEU A 98 6.54 10.47 1.12
N LEU A 99 6.32 10.17 -0.15
CA LEU A 99 5.05 9.59 -0.60
C LEU A 99 4.98 8.12 -0.23
N MET A 100 3.91 7.72 0.48
CA MET A 100 3.76 6.32 0.87
C MET A 100 2.45 5.73 0.35
N GLY A 101 2.58 4.53 -0.25
CA GLY A 101 1.46 3.73 -0.73
C GLY A 101 1.51 2.30 -0.18
N MET A 102 0.34 1.73 0.13
CA MET A 102 0.25 0.42 0.76
C MET A 102 -1.08 -0.27 0.51
N PHE A 103 -1.34 -1.33 1.25
CA PHE A 103 -2.57 -2.12 1.18
C PHE A 103 -3.26 -2.14 2.54
N ASP A 104 -4.55 -2.44 2.52
CA ASP A 104 -5.44 -2.67 3.65
C ASP A 104 -5.86 -1.40 4.41
N LEU A 105 -7.06 -1.49 5.01
CA LEU A 105 -7.69 -0.46 5.81
C LEU A 105 -7.63 -0.84 7.29
N VAL A 106 -6.48 -0.61 7.90
CA VAL A 106 -6.28 -0.79 9.34
C VAL A 106 -6.07 0.58 10.01
N ASP A 107 -6.37 0.69 11.29
CA ASP A 107 -6.36 1.98 12.01
C ASP A 107 -5.07 2.75 11.81
N ILE A 108 -3.92 2.10 11.98
CA ILE A 108 -2.61 2.78 11.82
C ILE A 108 -2.42 3.37 10.41
N VAL A 109 -2.93 2.73 9.35
CA VAL A 109 -2.88 3.28 7.99
C VAL A 109 -3.74 4.51 7.88
N MET A 110 -4.98 4.45 8.39
CA MET A 110 -5.92 5.57 8.35
C MET A 110 -5.45 6.75 9.20
N ASP A 111 -4.85 6.48 10.37
CA ASP A 111 -4.27 7.52 11.23
C ASP A 111 -3.11 8.24 10.51
N GLU A 112 -2.20 7.50 9.88
CA GLU A 112 -1.09 8.08 9.13
C GLU A 112 -1.54 8.76 7.81
N MET A 113 -2.71 8.39 7.27
CA MET A 113 -3.34 9.10 6.15
C MET A 113 -3.91 10.45 6.62
N ASP A 114 -4.57 10.50 7.78
CA ASP A 114 -5.07 11.74 8.37
C ASP A 114 -3.93 12.72 8.70
N GLU A 115 -2.76 12.20 9.07
CA GLU A 115 -1.56 13.00 9.38
C GLU A 115 -0.68 13.32 8.15
N GLY A 116 -1.00 12.78 6.96
CA GLY A 116 -0.31 13.07 5.70
C GLY A 116 1.01 12.32 5.50
N TYR A 117 1.21 11.19 6.19
CA TYR A 117 2.37 10.30 5.98
C TYR A 117 2.04 9.09 5.10
N VAL A 118 0.77 8.72 4.97
CA VAL A 118 0.30 7.73 3.99
C VAL A 118 -0.64 8.40 2.99
N HIS A 119 -0.45 8.16 1.70
CA HIS A 119 -1.10 8.89 0.62
C HIS A 119 -2.08 8.05 -0.18
N LEU A 120 -1.92 6.74 -0.11
CA LEU A 120 -2.73 5.77 -0.84
C LEU A 120 -2.72 4.45 -0.10
N THR A 121 -3.90 3.85 0.05
CA THR A 121 -4.02 2.43 0.36
C THR A 121 -4.97 1.74 -0.60
N ILE A 122 -4.77 0.44 -0.80
CA ILE A 122 -5.65 -0.38 -1.63
C ILE A 122 -6.46 -1.27 -0.70
N ASP A 123 -7.77 -1.04 -0.66
CA ASP A 123 -8.71 -1.88 0.07
C ASP A 123 -8.99 -3.16 -0.72
N GLN A 124 -8.76 -4.30 -0.10
CA GLN A 124 -9.09 -5.61 -0.65
C GLN A 124 -10.54 -6.00 -0.41
N GLN A 125 -11.31 -5.21 0.36
CA GLN A 125 -12.70 -5.45 0.73
C GLN A 125 -12.90 -6.83 1.42
N PRO A 126 -12.22 -7.10 2.54
CA PRO A 126 -12.21 -8.42 3.17
C PRO A 126 -13.61 -8.90 3.61
N TYR A 127 -14.50 -7.97 3.99
CA TYR A 127 -15.90 -8.29 4.26
C TYR A 127 -16.56 -8.95 3.04
N LEU A 128 -16.40 -8.37 1.84
CA LEU A 128 -16.97 -8.95 0.61
C LEU A 128 -16.31 -10.27 0.23
N GLN A 129 -15.01 -10.44 0.50
CA GLN A 129 -14.33 -11.72 0.30
C GLN A 129 -14.90 -12.86 1.14
N GLY A 130 -15.40 -12.54 2.34
CA GLY A 130 -16.12 -13.50 3.18
C GLY A 130 -17.59 -13.68 2.80
N TYR A 131 -18.30 -12.58 2.59
CA TYR A 131 -19.74 -12.57 2.36
C TYR A 131 -20.16 -13.17 1.00
N LEU A 132 -19.50 -12.73 -0.09
CA LEU A 132 -19.92 -13.10 -1.45
C LEU A 132 -19.80 -14.60 -1.75
N PRO A 133 -18.75 -15.33 -1.34
CA PRO A 133 -18.70 -16.77 -1.55
C PRO A 133 -19.85 -17.51 -0.86
N ILE A 134 -20.22 -17.11 0.35
CA ILE A 134 -21.35 -17.72 1.08
C ILE A 134 -22.66 -17.45 0.36
N LEU A 135 -22.89 -16.21 -0.07
CA LEU A 135 -24.05 -15.84 -0.87
C LEU A 135 -24.13 -16.64 -2.17
N GLN A 136 -23.01 -16.74 -2.91
CA GLN A 136 -22.97 -17.51 -4.14
C GLN A 136 -23.30 -19.00 -3.92
N MET A 137 -22.70 -19.63 -2.91
CA MET A 137 -22.98 -21.02 -2.56
C MET A 137 -24.46 -21.24 -2.22
N TYR A 138 -25.09 -20.32 -1.48
CA TYR A 138 -26.51 -20.36 -1.19
C TYR A 138 -27.36 -20.27 -2.46
N LEU A 139 -27.07 -19.28 -3.33
CA LEU A 139 -27.81 -19.09 -4.58
C LEU A 139 -27.65 -20.27 -5.55
N MET A 140 -26.46 -20.85 -5.62
CA MET A 140 -26.21 -22.06 -6.43
C MET A 140 -27.05 -23.25 -5.92
N LYS A 141 -27.05 -23.47 -4.61
CA LYS A 141 -27.74 -24.61 -4.00
C LYS A 141 -29.26 -24.48 -4.09
N GLU A 142 -29.82 -23.34 -3.74
CA GLU A 142 -31.27 -23.15 -3.63
C GLU A 142 -31.94 -22.82 -4.97
N PHE A 143 -31.22 -22.12 -5.87
CA PHE A 143 -31.80 -21.61 -7.12
C PHE A 143 -31.12 -22.12 -8.39
N GLY A 144 -30.09 -22.93 -8.27
CA GLY A 144 -29.37 -23.49 -9.45
C GLY A 144 -28.61 -22.43 -10.26
N LEU A 145 -28.29 -21.27 -9.66
CA LEU A 145 -27.53 -20.22 -10.35
C LEU A 145 -26.06 -20.60 -10.48
N SER A 146 -25.39 -20.07 -11.50
CA SER A 146 -23.95 -20.22 -11.66
C SER A 146 -23.20 -19.26 -10.76
N ALA A 147 -22.00 -19.65 -10.31
CA ALA A 147 -21.06 -18.73 -9.68
C ALA A 147 -20.57 -17.68 -10.68
N TRP A 148 -20.14 -16.53 -10.18
CA TRP A 148 -19.56 -15.44 -10.97
C TRP A 148 -18.31 -14.90 -10.27
N ASP A 149 -17.40 -14.34 -11.07
CA ASP A 149 -16.18 -13.71 -10.57
C ASP A 149 -16.46 -12.31 -10.01
N VAL A 150 -15.84 -12.00 -8.85
CA VAL A 150 -15.88 -10.67 -8.26
C VAL A 150 -14.45 -10.21 -7.96
N ASN A 151 -14.06 -9.09 -8.52
CA ASN A 151 -12.79 -8.47 -8.20
C ASN A 151 -12.97 -7.49 -7.03
N THR A 152 -12.50 -7.86 -5.85
CA THR A 152 -12.55 -7.05 -4.64
C THR A 152 -11.32 -6.13 -4.48
N GLY A 153 -10.28 -6.27 -5.30
CA GLY A 153 -8.98 -5.60 -5.15
C GLY A 153 -8.83 -4.27 -5.91
N LYS A 154 -9.92 -3.57 -6.26
CA LYS A 154 -9.87 -2.32 -7.05
C LYS A 154 -10.26 -1.05 -6.29
N ALA A 155 -10.37 -1.10 -4.99
CA ALA A 155 -10.72 0.08 -4.20
C ALA A 155 -9.45 0.85 -3.80
N PHE A 156 -9.17 1.96 -4.49
CA PHE A 156 -8.16 2.92 -4.05
C PHE A 156 -8.78 3.86 -3.03
N VAL A 157 -8.09 4.06 -1.92
CA VAL A 157 -8.50 4.94 -0.83
C VAL A 157 -7.42 6.00 -0.63
N TYR A 158 -7.84 7.24 -0.63
CA TYR A 158 -7.00 8.41 -0.45
C TYR A 158 -7.29 9.07 0.91
N PRO A 159 -6.43 9.97 1.41
CA PRO A 159 -6.69 10.69 2.67
C PRO A 159 -8.05 11.37 2.72
N SER A 160 -8.55 11.90 1.59
CA SER A 160 -9.89 12.51 1.49
C SER A 160 -11.05 11.55 1.79
N ASP A 161 -10.82 10.25 1.68
CA ASP A 161 -11.86 9.23 1.78
C ASP A 161 -11.94 8.62 3.20
N VAL A 162 -10.92 8.88 4.04
CA VAL A 162 -10.74 8.23 5.36
C VAL A 162 -11.97 8.40 6.26
N ALA A 163 -12.55 9.60 6.29
CA ALA A 163 -13.71 9.87 7.14
C ALA A 163 -14.93 9.00 6.76
N ASP A 164 -15.21 8.85 5.46
CA ASP A 164 -16.30 8.00 4.97
C ASP A 164 -15.99 6.53 5.17
N VAL A 165 -14.73 6.11 4.99
CA VAL A 165 -14.28 4.74 5.25
C VAL A 165 -14.46 4.37 6.72
N ARG A 166 -14.03 5.21 7.66
CA ARG A 166 -14.22 4.98 9.12
C ARG A 166 -15.70 4.83 9.48
N LYS A 167 -16.56 5.69 8.89
CA LYS A 167 -18.00 5.60 9.06
C LYS A 167 -18.55 4.26 8.54
N TYR A 168 -18.12 3.83 7.36
CA TYR A 168 -18.52 2.53 6.81
C TYR A 168 -18.07 1.37 7.70
N LEU A 169 -16.80 1.34 8.12
CA LEU A 169 -16.27 0.27 8.97
C LEU A 169 -16.96 0.18 10.33
N SER A 170 -17.51 1.29 10.84
CA SER A 170 -18.30 1.26 12.09
C SER A 170 -19.68 0.61 11.97
N LEU A 171 -20.13 0.30 10.74
CA LEU A 171 -21.43 -0.32 10.45
C LEU A 171 -21.36 -1.83 10.26
N ILE A 172 -20.16 -2.40 10.12
CA ILE A 172 -19.91 -3.81 9.88
C ILE A 172 -19.11 -4.44 11.02
#